data_2877411bf293d9e644d320d881714025
#
_entry.id   2877411bf293d9e644d320d881714025
#
_cell.length_a   1.000
_cell.length_b   1.000
_cell.length_c   1.000
_cell.angle_alpha   90.00
_cell.angle_beta   90.00
_cell.angle_gamma   90.00
#
_symmetry.space_group_name_H-M   'P 1'
#
loop_
_entity.id
_entity.type
_entity.pdbx_description
1 polymer ?
#
loop_
_entity_poly.entity_id
_entity_poly.type
_entity_poly.pdbx_seq_one_letter_code
_entity_poly.pdbx_strand_id
1 'polypeptide(L)'
;MMGEIVVRPMDKKEHYVKRCVAIPGDTLEVRDGLVWVNGEQQTVYPGVQLSYAVLTDGKKINAKTMEKLDINPSEAYFDPVMPGYPALMLTAEMLEEVKQLPNVLQVRANLATDPKQAEKEIFPYSAATGWTRDFFGPLWIPAKGATVQLTQDNVALYERIITVYEGGDLQQALSEGSYTFKQDYYFMMGDNRHNSADSRFWGFVPEDHIVGRPAVIWLSLDHGKRFPHNIRWSRFLKFL
;
A
#
# COMPACT_ATOMS: atom_id res chain seq x y z
N MET A 1 -8.33 -27.76 5.69
CA MET A 1 -6.97 -28.19 6.06
C MET A 1 -6.01 -27.20 5.39
N MET A 2 -5.25 -26.45 6.16
CA MET A 2 -4.14 -25.69 5.60
C MET A 2 -3.07 -26.69 5.16
N GLY A 3 -2.63 -26.61 3.90
CA GLY A 3 -1.56 -27.44 3.38
C GLY A 3 -0.22 -27.14 4.10
N GLU A 4 0.74 -28.03 3.94
CA GLU A 4 2.08 -27.88 4.49
C GLU A 4 2.74 -26.57 4.01
N ILE A 5 3.33 -25.79 4.93
CA ILE A 5 4.02 -24.54 4.59
C ILE A 5 5.31 -24.92 3.86
N VAL A 6 5.37 -24.63 2.57
CA VAL A 6 6.55 -24.87 1.74
C VAL A 6 7.44 -23.62 1.77
N VAL A 7 8.61 -23.74 2.38
CA VAL A 7 9.64 -22.70 2.34
C VAL A 7 10.35 -22.76 0.99
N ARG A 8 10.16 -21.75 0.13
CA ARG A 8 10.84 -21.67 -1.16
C ARG A 8 12.19 -20.96 -1.04
N PRO A 9 13.23 -21.41 -1.78
CA PRO A 9 14.48 -20.67 -1.91
C PRO A 9 14.25 -19.25 -2.44
N MET A 10 15.18 -18.32 -2.15
CA MET A 10 15.03 -16.89 -2.46
C MET A 10 14.78 -16.63 -3.96
N ASP A 11 15.45 -17.36 -4.83
CA ASP A 11 15.31 -17.31 -6.30
C ASP A 11 13.95 -17.80 -6.82
N LYS A 12 13.18 -18.49 -5.98
CA LYS A 12 11.82 -18.97 -6.30
C LYS A 12 10.71 -18.22 -5.57
N LYS A 13 11.06 -17.18 -4.81
CA LYS A 13 10.07 -16.29 -4.18
C LYS A 13 9.60 -15.26 -5.20
N GLU A 14 8.33 -14.90 -5.10
CA GLU A 14 7.79 -13.82 -5.92
C GLU A 14 8.34 -12.47 -5.45
N HIS A 15 8.81 -11.65 -6.40
CA HIS A 15 9.31 -10.32 -6.12
C HIS A 15 8.17 -9.31 -6.30
N TYR A 16 7.81 -8.64 -5.21
CA TYR A 16 6.82 -7.57 -5.24
C TYR A 16 7.49 -6.23 -5.49
N VAL A 17 6.94 -5.45 -6.44
CA VAL A 17 7.36 -4.06 -6.66
C VAL A 17 6.47 -3.15 -5.83
N LYS A 18 7.08 -2.38 -4.94
CA LYS A 18 6.43 -1.39 -4.08
C LYS A 18 7.29 -0.13 -4.04
N ARG A 19 6.67 1.01 -3.77
CA ARG A 19 7.37 2.27 -3.57
C ARG A 19 7.87 2.35 -2.13
N CYS A 20 9.15 2.63 -1.93
CA CYS A 20 9.67 3.01 -0.63
C CYS A 20 9.12 4.40 -0.29
N VAL A 21 8.29 4.48 0.75
CA VAL A 21 7.65 5.73 1.18
C VAL A 21 8.25 6.30 2.46
N ALA A 22 8.96 5.48 3.24
CA ALA A 22 9.73 5.94 4.39
C ALA A 22 10.99 5.08 4.56
N ILE A 23 12.07 5.71 4.99
CA ILE A 23 13.41 5.14 5.18
C ILE A 23 13.76 5.08 6.67
N PRO A 24 14.86 4.41 7.06
CA PRO A 24 15.28 4.31 8.46
C PRO A 24 15.41 5.69 9.14
N GLY A 25 14.80 5.83 10.31
CA GLY A 25 14.75 7.07 11.10
C GLY A 25 13.57 7.99 10.83
N ASP A 26 12.83 7.76 9.75
CA ASP A 26 11.62 8.56 9.44
C ASP A 26 10.46 8.25 10.40
N THR A 27 9.55 9.20 10.52
CA THR A 27 8.23 9.01 11.10
C THR A 27 7.18 9.13 10.01
N LEU A 28 6.50 8.01 9.74
CA LEU A 28 5.48 7.88 8.71
C LEU A 28 4.09 8.10 9.28
N GLU A 29 3.26 8.80 8.52
CA GLU A 29 1.81 8.84 8.72
C GLU A 29 1.09 8.72 7.36
N VAL A 30 -0.12 8.18 7.39
CA VAL A 30 -1.07 8.29 6.27
C VAL A 30 -2.28 9.05 6.78
N ARG A 31 -2.61 10.16 6.13
CA ARG A 31 -3.78 11.00 6.44
C ARG A 31 -4.60 11.16 5.17
N ASP A 32 -5.88 10.78 5.23
CA ASP A 32 -6.77 10.78 4.06
C ASP A 32 -6.20 10.03 2.83
N GLY A 33 -5.50 8.89 3.07
CA GLY A 33 -4.84 8.10 2.03
C GLY A 33 -3.53 8.69 1.50
N LEU A 34 -3.12 9.90 1.95
CA LEU A 34 -1.90 10.59 1.53
C LEU A 34 -0.77 10.35 2.53
N VAL A 35 0.44 10.17 2.01
CA VAL A 35 1.64 9.88 2.80
C VAL A 35 2.24 11.17 3.34
N TRP A 36 2.58 11.15 4.62
CA TRP A 36 3.31 12.19 5.34
C TRP A 36 4.56 11.58 5.95
N VAL A 37 5.68 12.26 5.85
CA VAL A 37 6.95 11.83 6.44
C VAL A 37 7.55 13.00 7.21
N ASN A 38 7.87 12.73 8.47
CA ASN A 38 8.42 13.75 9.40
C ASN A 38 7.54 15.01 9.50
N GLY A 39 6.21 14.83 9.40
CA GLY A 39 5.24 15.92 9.46
C GLY A 39 5.00 16.68 8.16
N GLU A 40 5.67 16.31 7.07
CA GLU A 40 5.51 16.92 5.76
C GLU A 40 4.81 15.99 4.78
N GLN A 41 3.80 16.51 4.05
CA GLN A 41 3.12 15.73 3.03
C GLN A 41 4.07 15.44 1.86
N GLN A 42 4.17 14.18 1.50
CA GLN A 42 4.99 13.77 0.37
C GLN A 42 4.31 14.08 -0.97
N THR A 43 5.13 14.33 -1.98
CA THR A 43 4.64 14.52 -3.35
C THR A 43 3.87 13.29 -3.81
N VAL A 44 2.66 13.49 -4.30
CA VAL A 44 1.87 12.42 -4.91
C VAL A 44 2.41 12.16 -6.31
N TYR A 45 2.94 10.96 -6.54
CA TYR A 45 3.45 10.58 -7.86
C TYR A 45 2.29 10.37 -8.84
N PRO A 46 2.46 10.69 -10.13
CA PRO A 46 1.37 10.64 -11.13
C PRO A 46 0.67 9.28 -11.27
N GLY A 47 1.36 8.18 -10.96
CA GLY A 47 0.79 6.83 -11.04
C GLY A 47 0.04 6.36 -9.78
N VAL A 48 0.01 7.17 -8.72
CA VAL A 48 -0.70 6.82 -7.48
C VAL A 48 -2.20 6.88 -7.70
N GLN A 49 -2.88 5.76 -7.35
CA GLN A 49 -4.32 5.61 -7.48
C GLN A 49 -4.96 5.39 -6.10
N LEU A 50 -6.08 6.07 -5.89
CA LEU A 50 -6.99 5.86 -4.77
C LEU A 50 -8.34 5.37 -5.30
N SER A 51 -9.12 4.75 -4.45
CA SER A 51 -10.49 4.35 -4.76
C SER A 51 -11.44 5.51 -4.59
N TYR A 52 -12.32 5.71 -5.57
CA TYR A 52 -13.37 6.72 -5.53
C TYR A 52 -14.72 6.12 -5.87
N ALA A 53 -15.72 6.34 -5.06
CA ALA A 53 -17.10 6.05 -5.38
C ALA A 53 -17.66 7.12 -6.34
N VAL A 54 -18.24 6.69 -7.44
CA VAL A 54 -18.73 7.57 -8.50
C VAL A 54 -20.23 7.45 -8.63
N LEU A 55 -20.96 8.50 -8.25
CA LEU A 55 -22.41 8.61 -8.43
C LEU A 55 -22.71 9.15 -9.83
N THR A 56 -23.53 8.42 -10.57
CA THR A 56 -24.00 8.84 -11.89
C THR A 56 -25.51 9.10 -11.92
N ASP A 57 -26.01 9.68 -13.01
CA ASP A 57 -27.44 9.92 -13.29
C ASP A 57 -28.25 8.64 -13.61
N GLY A 58 -27.68 7.47 -13.29
CA GLY A 58 -28.22 6.14 -13.63
C GLY A 58 -27.62 5.56 -14.90
N LYS A 59 -26.89 6.33 -15.70
CA LYS A 59 -26.15 5.85 -16.86
C LYS A 59 -24.73 5.48 -16.46
N LYS A 60 -24.31 4.26 -16.81
CA LYS A 60 -22.94 3.81 -16.58
C LYS A 60 -21.94 4.60 -17.41
N ILE A 61 -20.74 4.82 -16.89
CA ILE A 61 -19.61 5.26 -17.73
C ILE A 61 -19.34 4.15 -18.74
N ASN A 62 -19.40 4.49 -20.02
CA ASN A 62 -19.24 3.50 -21.08
C ASN A 62 -17.80 3.00 -21.20
N ALA A 63 -17.63 1.78 -21.71
CA ALA A 63 -16.31 1.13 -21.80
C ALA A 63 -15.31 1.93 -22.65
N LYS A 64 -15.78 2.62 -23.72
CA LYS A 64 -14.92 3.44 -24.57
C LYS A 64 -14.37 4.66 -23.83
N THR A 65 -15.19 5.27 -22.95
CA THR A 65 -14.74 6.36 -22.08
C THR A 65 -13.73 5.85 -21.06
N MET A 66 -13.99 4.70 -20.41
CA MET A 66 -13.04 4.10 -19.49
C MET A 66 -11.70 3.78 -20.16
N GLU A 67 -11.74 3.21 -21.37
CA GLU A 67 -10.53 2.93 -22.16
C GLU A 67 -9.76 4.21 -22.50
N LYS A 68 -10.47 5.28 -22.91
CA LYS A 68 -9.84 6.59 -23.20
C LYS A 68 -9.15 7.18 -21.99
N LEU A 69 -9.73 6.98 -20.80
CA LEU A 69 -9.21 7.48 -19.51
C LEU A 69 -8.18 6.52 -18.88
N ASP A 70 -7.79 5.42 -19.56
CA ASP A 70 -6.93 4.34 -19.04
C ASP A 70 -7.44 3.77 -17.70
N ILE A 71 -8.76 3.81 -17.48
CA ILE A 71 -9.42 3.22 -16.30
C ILE A 71 -9.66 1.74 -16.58
N ASN A 72 -9.14 0.87 -15.71
CA ASN A 72 -9.32 -0.58 -15.82
C ASN A 72 -10.69 -1.00 -15.26
N PRO A 73 -11.66 -1.42 -16.09
CA PRO A 73 -12.98 -1.82 -15.60
C PRO A 73 -12.96 -3.07 -14.69
N SER A 74 -11.93 -3.92 -14.83
CA SER A 74 -11.81 -5.14 -14.01
C SER A 74 -11.39 -4.87 -12.56
N GLU A 75 -10.89 -3.67 -12.29
CA GLU A 75 -10.57 -3.19 -10.94
C GLU A 75 -11.71 -2.41 -10.29
N ALA A 76 -12.79 -2.16 -11.04
CA ALA A 76 -14.01 -1.57 -10.49
C ALA A 76 -14.73 -2.57 -9.58
N TYR A 77 -15.11 -2.16 -8.39
CA TYR A 77 -15.85 -3.00 -7.45
C TYR A 77 -17.00 -2.21 -6.80
N PHE A 78 -17.95 -2.94 -6.22
CA PHE A 78 -18.97 -2.30 -5.39
C PHE A 78 -18.45 -2.21 -3.97
N ASP A 79 -18.28 -0.97 -3.51
CA ASP A 79 -17.74 -0.72 -2.18
C ASP A 79 -18.76 -1.12 -1.10
N PRO A 80 -18.37 -1.92 -0.10
CA PRO A 80 -19.25 -2.27 1.02
C PRO A 80 -19.58 -1.08 1.93
N VAL A 81 -18.74 -0.04 1.95
CA VAL A 81 -18.96 1.18 2.75
C VAL A 81 -19.94 2.14 2.06
N MET A 82 -19.99 2.13 0.72
CA MET A 82 -20.93 2.90 -0.09
C MET A 82 -21.70 1.97 -1.05
N PRO A 83 -22.64 1.15 -0.54
CA PRO A 83 -23.35 0.18 -1.35
C PRO A 83 -24.14 0.87 -2.48
N GLY A 84 -24.05 0.32 -3.68
CA GLY A 84 -24.76 0.81 -4.86
C GLY A 84 -23.96 1.76 -5.74
N TYR A 85 -22.76 2.19 -5.33
CA TYR A 85 -21.89 3.00 -6.18
C TYR A 85 -20.68 2.18 -6.66
N PRO A 86 -20.33 2.23 -7.96
CA PRO A 86 -19.09 1.65 -8.42
C PRO A 86 -17.91 2.45 -7.86
N ALA A 87 -16.95 1.75 -7.30
CA ALA A 87 -15.67 2.31 -6.89
C ALA A 87 -14.66 2.12 -8.04
N LEU A 88 -14.02 3.20 -8.45
CA LEU A 88 -13.00 3.23 -9.50
C LEU A 88 -11.64 3.58 -8.89
N MET A 89 -10.58 2.90 -9.36
CA MET A 89 -9.20 3.27 -9.04
C MET A 89 -8.76 4.39 -9.97
N LEU A 90 -8.56 5.59 -9.42
CA LEU A 90 -8.25 6.79 -10.19
C LEU A 90 -6.98 7.45 -9.70
N THR A 91 -6.14 7.89 -10.64
CA THR A 91 -5.10 8.88 -10.37
C THR A 91 -5.72 10.27 -10.18
N ALA A 92 -4.95 11.24 -9.73
CA ALA A 92 -5.43 12.61 -9.62
C ALA A 92 -5.91 13.19 -10.96
N GLU A 93 -5.21 12.86 -12.06
CA GLU A 93 -5.58 13.28 -13.42
C GLU A 93 -6.88 12.63 -13.86
N MET A 94 -7.01 11.31 -13.76
CA MET A 94 -8.24 10.57 -14.06
C MET A 94 -9.43 11.07 -13.26
N LEU A 95 -9.23 11.41 -11.99
CA LEU A 95 -10.26 11.94 -11.10
C LEU A 95 -10.86 13.25 -11.66
N GLU A 96 -10.01 14.18 -12.10
CA GLU A 96 -10.48 15.44 -12.67
C GLU A 96 -11.22 15.21 -13.99
N GLU A 97 -10.77 14.29 -14.84
CA GLU A 97 -11.49 13.95 -16.09
C GLU A 97 -12.83 13.25 -15.79
N VAL A 98 -12.90 12.36 -14.83
CA VAL A 98 -14.15 11.68 -14.43
C VAL A 98 -15.16 12.69 -13.88
N LYS A 99 -14.74 13.69 -13.11
CA LYS A 99 -15.63 14.75 -12.61
C LYS A 99 -16.27 15.58 -13.73
N GLN A 100 -15.62 15.67 -14.89
CA GLN A 100 -16.13 16.43 -16.05
C GLN A 100 -17.10 15.64 -16.92
N LEU A 101 -17.32 14.35 -16.65
CA LEU A 101 -18.24 13.54 -17.43
C LEU A 101 -19.70 14.00 -17.18
N PRO A 102 -20.51 14.17 -18.24
CA PRO A 102 -21.85 14.77 -18.11
C PRO A 102 -22.86 13.92 -17.32
N ASN A 103 -22.58 12.61 -17.18
CA ASN A 103 -23.42 11.69 -16.41
C ASN A 103 -22.90 11.44 -14.99
N VAL A 104 -21.81 12.08 -14.57
CA VAL A 104 -21.27 12.00 -13.21
C VAL A 104 -21.84 13.14 -12.37
N LEU A 105 -22.53 12.78 -11.30
CA LEU A 105 -23.15 13.73 -10.38
C LEU A 105 -22.26 14.05 -9.20
N GLN A 106 -21.52 13.06 -8.70
CA GLN A 106 -20.65 13.20 -7.54
C GLN A 106 -19.52 12.16 -7.56
N VAL A 107 -18.36 12.56 -7.07
CA VAL A 107 -17.24 11.65 -6.82
C VAL A 107 -16.77 11.85 -5.37
N ARG A 108 -16.62 10.75 -4.63
CA ARG A 108 -16.14 10.77 -3.24
C ARG A 108 -14.98 9.80 -3.08
N ALA A 109 -13.94 10.21 -2.35
CA ALA A 109 -12.89 9.30 -1.95
C ALA A 109 -13.46 8.20 -1.04
N ASN A 110 -13.07 6.97 -1.32
CA ASN A 110 -13.49 5.80 -0.58
C ASN A 110 -12.45 5.46 0.49
N LEU A 111 -12.47 6.22 1.59
CA LEU A 111 -11.52 6.10 2.67
C LEU A 111 -12.04 5.17 3.77
N ALA A 112 -11.18 4.29 4.25
CA ALA A 112 -11.45 3.43 5.39
C ALA A 112 -11.34 4.24 6.70
N THR A 113 -12.47 4.63 7.28
CA THR A 113 -12.53 5.48 8.48
C THR A 113 -12.85 4.71 9.76
N ASP A 114 -13.31 3.45 9.66
CA ASP A 114 -13.67 2.63 10.82
C ASP A 114 -12.51 1.71 11.26
N PRO A 115 -11.84 2.00 12.39
CA PRO A 115 -10.74 1.17 12.88
C PRO A 115 -11.16 -0.27 13.24
N LYS A 116 -12.42 -0.51 13.62
CA LYS A 116 -12.90 -1.85 13.98
C LYS A 116 -12.90 -2.81 12.79
N GLN A 117 -13.10 -2.31 11.58
CA GLN A 117 -13.01 -3.12 10.37
C GLN A 117 -11.55 -3.42 9.99
N ALA A 118 -10.63 -2.56 10.38
CA ALA A 118 -9.20 -2.66 10.04
C ALA A 118 -8.36 -3.46 11.04
N GLU A 119 -8.85 -3.65 12.28
CA GLU A 119 -8.11 -4.23 13.41
C GLU A 119 -7.40 -5.56 13.10
N LYS A 120 -8.01 -6.41 12.29
CA LYS A 120 -7.47 -7.75 11.96
C LYS A 120 -6.59 -7.79 10.71
N GLU A 121 -6.58 -6.72 9.94
CA GLU A 121 -5.93 -6.66 8.65
C GLU A 121 -4.75 -5.70 8.63
N ILE A 122 -4.83 -4.61 9.39
CA ILE A 122 -3.83 -3.53 9.39
C ILE A 122 -2.80 -3.76 10.49
N PHE A 123 -1.53 -3.69 10.10
CA PHE A 123 -0.39 -3.72 11.03
C PHE A 123 -0.54 -2.60 12.09
N PRO A 124 -0.26 -2.86 13.37
CA PRO A 124 0.26 -4.08 14.00
C PRO A 124 -0.85 -5.05 14.49
N TYR A 125 -2.01 -5.07 13.87
CA TYR A 125 -3.16 -5.94 14.20
C TYR A 125 -3.71 -5.69 15.61
N SER A 126 -3.71 -4.45 16.03
CA SER A 126 -4.13 -4.02 17.35
C SER A 126 -5.20 -2.93 17.29
N ALA A 127 -6.31 -3.13 17.98
CA ALA A 127 -7.35 -2.13 18.14
C ALA A 127 -6.86 -0.84 18.84
N ALA A 128 -5.81 -0.97 19.67
CA ALA A 128 -5.28 0.16 20.44
C ALA A 128 -4.70 1.28 19.57
N THR A 129 -4.25 0.97 18.35
CA THR A 129 -3.71 1.99 17.44
C THR A 129 -4.80 2.83 16.78
N GLY A 130 -5.98 2.27 16.56
CA GLY A 130 -7.04 2.92 15.81
C GLY A 130 -6.71 3.13 14.32
N TRP A 131 -5.67 2.48 13.79
CA TRP A 131 -5.20 2.68 12.42
C TRP A 131 -6.07 1.97 11.40
N THR A 132 -6.17 2.59 10.23
CA THR A 132 -6.77 2.01 9.04
C THR A 132 -5.77 2.11 7.88
N ARG A 133 -6.11 1.58 6.71
CA ARG A 133 -5.25 1.73 5.52
C ARG A 133 -5.09 3.19 5.07
N ASP A 134 -6.04 4.08 5.43
CA ASP A 134 -6.08 5.48 4.97
C ASP A 134 -5.80 6.49 6.09
N PHE A 135 -5.79 6.02 7.34
CA PHE A 135 -5.43 6.79 8.55
C PHE A 135 -4.49 5.93 9.38
N PHE A 136 -3.20 6.11 9.20
CA PHE A 136 -2.17 5.23 9.73
C PHE A 136 -1.04 6.03 10.38
N GLY A 137 -0.47 5.54 11.46
CA GLY A 137 0.63 6.19 12.15
C GLY A 137 0.17 7.15 13.26
N PRO A 138 1.10 7.93 13.85
CA PRO A 138 2.52 8.00 13.46
C PRO A 138 3.29 6.69 13.76
N LEU A 139 4.14 6.27 12.82
CA LEU A 139 5.00 5.10 12.93
C LEU A 139 6.45 5.48 12.67
N TRP A 140 7.30 5.33 13.68
CA TRP A 140 8.74 5.51 13.50
C TRP A 140 9.37 4.28 12.84
N ILE A 141 10.21 4.50 11.84
CA ILE A 141 10.88 3.46 11.05
C ILE A 141 12.24 3.16 11.67
N PRO A 142 12.49 1.93 12.13
CA PRO A 142 13.73 1.58 12.81
C PRO A 142 14.97 1.72 11.93
N ALA A 143 16.03 2.27 12.50
CA ALA A 143 17.36 2.36 11.89
C ALA A 143 18.33 1.42 12.61
N LYS A 144 19.28 0.87 11.89
CA LYS A 144 20.37 0.06 12.44
C LYS A 144 21.10 0.79 13.54
N GLY A 145 21.31 0.13 14.69
CA GLY A 145 21.98 0.68 15.86
C GLY A 145 21.13 1.62 16.71
N ALA A 146 19.92 1.99 16.25
CA ALA A 146 19.00 2.76 17.07
C ALA A 146 18.37 1.88 18.15
N THR A 147 18.11 2.47 19.32
CA THR A 147 17.50 1.78 20.46
C THR A 147 16.13 2.35 20.76
N VAL A 148 15.13 1.47 20.90
CA VAL A 148 13.78 1.84 21.32
C VAL A 148 13.51 1.34 22.72
N GLN A 149 12.80 2.13 23.53
CA GLN A 149 12.23 1.66 24.79
C GLN A 149 11.00 0.83 24.49
N LEU A 150 10.99 -0.43 24.95
CA LEU A 150 9.86 -1.33 24.76
C LEU A 150 8.83 -1.13 25.87
N THR A 151 7.59 -0.95 25.46
CA THR A 151 6.43 -0.79 26.33
C THR A 151 5.31 -1.73 25.87
N GLN A 152 4.29 -1.92 26.69
CA GLN A 152 3.10 -2.69 26.29
C GLN A 152 2.38 -2.06 25.09
N ASP A 153 2.47 -0.74 24.92
CA ASP A 153 1.78 -0.01 23.84
C ASP A 153 2.51 -0.15 22.49
N ASN A 154 3.85 -0.33 22.50
CA ASN A 154 4.63 -0.37 21.26
C ASN A 154 5.23 -1.74 20.92
N VAL A 155 5.20 -2.71 21.82
CA VAL A 155 5.78 -4.04 21.59
C VAL A 155 5.20 -4.71 20.32
N ALA A 156 3.91 -4.56 20.07
CA ALA A 156 3.27 -5.13 18.90
C ALA A 156 3.83 -4.59 17.55
N LEU A 157 4.41 -3.37 17.57
CA LEU A 157 5.08 -2.80 16.40
C LEU A 157 6.39 -3.52 16.09
N TYR A 158 7.12 -3.97 17.11
CA TYR A 158 8.50 -4.46 16.98
C TYR A 158 8.66 -5.96 17.22
N GLU A 159 7.64 -6.65 17.72
CA GLU A 159 7.68 -8.07 18.00
C GLU A 159 8.19 -8.90 16.82
N ARG A 160 7.66 -8.68 15.62
CA ARG A 160 8.07 -9.40 14.41
C ARG A 160 9.50 -9.09 14.01
N ILE A 161 9.96 -7.85 14.21
CA ILE A 161 11.35 -7.47 13.99
C ILE A 161 12.25 -8.30 14.91
N ILE A 162 11.97 -8.25 16.20
CA ILE A 162 12.79 -8.90 17.23
C ILE A 162 12.84 -10.41 17.01
N THR A 163 11.68 -11.05 16.85
CA THR A 163 11.58 -12.51 16.86
C THR A 163 11.88 -13.15 15.52
N VAL A 164 11.38 -12.57 14.41
CA VAL A 164 11.42 -13.20 13.08
C VAL A 164 12.60 -12.68 12.26
N TYR A 165 12.77 -11.35 12.17
CA TYR A 165 13.78 -10.78 11.30
C TYR A 165 15.17 -10.77 11.92
N GLU A 166 15.27 -10.59 13.24
CA GLU A 166 16.57 -10.51 13.93
C GLU A 166 16.85 -11.70 14.85
N GLY A 167 15.93 -12.67 14.96
CA GLY A 167 16.10 -13.92 15.71
C GLY A 167 16.35 -13.71 17.21
N GLY A 168 15.86 -12.59 17.77
CA GLY A 168 15.99 -12.26 19.18
C GLY A 168 14.91 -12.91 20.05
N ASP A 169 15.10 -12.80 21.35
CA ASP A 169 14.14 -13.24 22.36
C ASP A 169 13.31 -12.03 22.84
N LEU A 170 11.99 -12.07 22.58
CA LEU A 170 11.07 -11.01 22.97
C LEU A 170 10.98 -10.86 24.49
N GLN A 171 10.99 -11.98 25.23
CA GLN A 171 10.89 -11.94 26.70
C GLN A 171 12.12 -11.31 27.32
N GLN A 172 13.30 -11.61 26.76
CA GLN A 172 14.55 -10.97 27.17
C GLN A 172 14.48 -9.46 26.91
N ALA A 173 14.11 -9.06 25.68
CA ALA A 173 14.02 -7.65 25.31
C ALA A 173 13.01 -6.87 26.18
N LEU A 174 11.88 -7.48 26.53
CA LEU A 174 10.90 -6.90 27.45
C LEU A 174 11.45 -6.77 28.88
N SER A 175 12.24 -7.75 29.34
CA SER A 175 12.86 -7.68 30.67
C SER A 175 13.95 -6.61 30.76
N GLU A 176 14.67 -6.37 29.67
CA GLU A 176 15.66 -5.28 29.51
C GLU A 176 14.99 -3.92 29.30
N GLY A 177 13.70 -3.89 28.93
CA GLY A 177 12.92 -2.68 28.71
C GLY A 177 13.30 -1.90 27.45
N SER A 178 14.21 -2.43 26.62
CA SER A 178 14.67 -1.78 25.40
C SER A 178 15.18 -2.78 24.37
N TYR A 179 15.24 -2.34 23.11
CA TYR A 179 15.79 -3.14 22.03
C TYR A 179 16.61 -2.28 21.06
N THR A 180 17.80 -2.77 20.67
CA THR A 180 18.67 -2.13 19.68
C THR A 180 18.60 -2.90 18.38
N PHE A 181 18.20 -2.24 17.30
CA PHE A 181 17.99 -2.84 15.98
C PHE A 181 19.32 -3.20 15.31
N LYS A 182 19.39 -4.38 14.69
CA LYS A 182 20.59 -4.92 14.05
C LYS A 182 20.73 -4.55 12.58
N GLN A 183 19.62 -4.15 11.92
CA GLN A 183 19.59 -3.75 10.52
C GLN A 183 18.63 -2.58 10.30
N ASP A 184 18.64 -2.02 9.08
CA ASP A 184 17.73 -0.96 8.66
C ASP A 184 16.37 -1.54 8.24
N TYR A 185 15.33 -0.72 8.42
CA TYR A 185 13.96 -1.06 8.03
C TYR A 185 13.36 0.02 7.14
N TYR A 186 12.44 -0.39 6.31
CA TYR A 186 11.78 0.46 5.32
C TYR A 186 10.28 0.24 5.37
N PHE A 187 9.53 1.22 4.86
CA PHE A 187 8.09 1.09 4.72
C PHE A 187 7.71 1.25 3.25
N MET A 188 7.04 0.24 2.72
CA MET A 188 6.76 0.09 1.30
C MET A 188 5.26 0.16 1.03
N MET A 189 4.84 0.98 0.05
CA MET A 189 3.43 1.07 -0.35
C MET A 189 3.29 0.88 -1.87
N GLY A 190 2.21 0.21 -2.28
CA GLY A 190 1.86 0.11 -3.69
C GLY A 190 1.24 1.41 -4.22
N ASP A 191 1.49 1.76 -5.47
CA ASP A 191 0.91 2.95 -6.08
C ASP A 191 -0.61 2.82 -6.26
N ASN A 192 -1.14 1.62 -6.52
CA ASN A 192 -2.58 1.35 -6.43
C ASN A 192 -2.96 1.13 -4.96
N ARG A 193 -3.15 2.23 -4.22
CA ARG A 193 -3.24 2.28 -2.76
C ARG A 193 -4.29 1.36 -2.15
N HIS A 194 -5.44 1.21 -2.80
CA HIS A 194 -6.55 0.40 -2.27
C HIS A 194 -6.59 -1.01 -2.86
N ASN A 195 -5.73 -1.32 -3.82
CA ASN A 195 -5.55 -2.64 -4.40
C ASN A 195 -4.09 -3.11 -4.27
N SER A 196 -3.54 -2.97 -3.07
CA SER A 196 -2.17 -3.37 -2.76
C SER A 196 -2.09 -3.98 -1.38
N ALA A 197 -1.61 -5.22 -1.30
CA ALA A 197 -1.05 -5.75 -0.08
C ALA A 197 0.37 -5.18 0.07
N ASP A 198 0.61 -4.36 1.10
CA ASP A 198 1.86 -3.64 1.33
C ASP A 198 2.16 -3.45 2.83
N SER A 199 3.14 -2.63 3.19
CA SER A 199 3.58 -2.49 4.58
C SER A 199 2.48 -2.05 5.55
N ARG A 200 1.40 -1.44 5.09
CA ARG A 200 0.23 -1.16 5.95
C ARG A 200 -0.41 -2.45 6.48
N PHE A 201 -0.22 -3.57 5.78
CA PHE A 201 -0.76 -4.88 6.12
C PHE A 201 0.28 -5.77 6.82
N TRP A 202 1.53 -5.83 6.36
CA TRP A 202 2.53 -6.74 6.93
C TRP A 202 3.62 -6.07 7.79
N GLY A 203 3.65 -4.72 7.84
CA GLY A 203 4.62 -3.96 8.62
C GLY A 203 5.92 -3.66 7.89
N PHE A 204 6.99 -3.58 8.64
CA PHE A 204 8.33 -3.21 8.16
C PHE A 204 8.92 -4.21 7.17
N VAL A 205 9.71 -3.68 6.24
CA VAL A 205 10.54 -4.46 5.32
C VAL A 205 12.00 -4.31 5.73
N PRO A 206 12.67 -5.39 6.15
CA PRO A 206 14.08 -5.33 6.54
C PRO A 206 14.97 -5.18 5.31
N GLU A 207 16.16 -4.57 5.49
CA GLU A 207 17.11 -4.28 4.42
C GLU A 207 17.48 -5.53 3.60
N ASP A 208 17.67 -6.67 4.24
CA ASP A 208 18.04 -7.94 3.59
C ASP A 208 16.90 -8.56 2.75
N HIS A 209 15.68 -8.01 2.80
CA HIS A 209 14.56 -8.39 1.94
C HIS A 209 14.44 -7.50 0.70
N ILE A 210 15.26 -6.45 0.57
CA ILE A 210 15.27 -5.56 -0.60
C ILE A 210 16.16 -6.17 -1.68
N VAL A 211 15.55 -6.67 -2.76
CA VAL A 211 16.26 -7.29 -3.88
C VAL A 211 16.95 -6.25 -4.77
N GLY A 212 16.34 -5.06 -4.91
CA GLY A 212 16.90 -3.99 -5.72
C GLY A 212 15.85 -2.96 -6.13
N ARG A 213 16.29 -1.99 -6.95
CA ARG A 213 15.44 -0.95 -7.53
C ARG A 213 15.16 -1.27 -9.00
N PRO A 214 13.89 -1.29 -9.45
CA PRO A 214 13.58 -1.39 -10.87
C PRO A 214 14.13 -0.17 -11.61
N ALA A 215 14.82 -0.39 -12.72
CA ALA A 215 15.47 0.67 -13.49
C ALA A 215 14.77 0.94 -14.83
N VAL A 216 14.21 -0.10 -15.46
CA VAL A 216 13.59 0.03 -16.78
C VAL A 216 12.40 -0.91 -16.92
N ILE A 217 11.36 -0.44 -17.60
CA ILE A 217 10.24 -1.28 -18.07
C ILE A 217 10.60 -1.76 -19.48
N TRP A 218 11.00 -3.02 -19.62
CA TRP A 218 11.35 -3.56 -20.94
C TRP A 218 10.14 -4.05 -21.74
N LEU A 219 9.04 -4.45 -21.05
CA LEU A 219 7.77 -4.86 -21.67
C LEU A 219 6.60 -4.55 -20.72
N SER A 220 5.51 -4.05 -21.28
CA SER A 220 4.26 -3.84 -20.55
C SER A 220 3.10 -4.41 -21.37
N LEU A 221 2.30 -5.29 -20.74
CA LEU A 221 1.16 -5.95 -21.39
C LEU A 221 -0.16 -5.49 -20.75
N ASP A 222 -1.16 -5.32 -21.60
CA ASP A 222 -2.54 -5.10 -21.20
C ASP A 222 -3.28 -6.44 -21.20
N HIS A 223 -3.65 -6.93 -20.02
CA HIS A 223 -4.34 -8.21 -19.88
C HIS A 223 -5.77 -8.22 -20.45
N GLY A 224 -6.37 -7.05 -20.65
CA GLY A 224 -7.69 -6.90 -21.26
C GLY A 224 -7.69 -7.03 -22.79
N LYS A 225 -6.52 -7.04 -23.43
CA LYS A 225 -6.36 -7.08 -24.89
C LYS A 225 -5.65 -8.33 -25.37
N ARG A 226 -5.89 -8.73 -26.62
CA ARG A 226 -5.19 -9.88 -27.26
C ARG A 226 -3.97 -9.41 -28.03
N PHE A 227 -2.95 -10.26 -28.11
CA PHE A 227 -1.77 -10.04 -28.93
C PHE A 227 -2.16 -9.77 -30.41
N PRO A 228 -1.51 -8.79 -31.10
CA PRO A 228 -0.42 -7.93 -30.63
C PRO A 228 -0.89 -6.61 -29.96
N HIS A 229 -2.20 -6.34 -29.88
CA HIS A 229 -2.77 -5.10 -29.36
C HIS A 229 -2.64 -4.95 -27.83
N ASN A 230 -2.23 -6.00 -27.16
CA ASN A 230 -1.96 -6.00 -25.70
C ASN A 230 -0.61 -5.39 -25.33
N ILE A 231 0.28 -5.07 -26.29
CA ILE A 231 1.57 -4.44 -26.00
C ILE A 231 1.37 -2.94 -25.79
N ARG A 232 1.74 -2.46 -24.61
CA ARG A 232 1.72 -1.02 -24.28
C ARG A 232 3.03 -0.38 -24.74
N TRP A 233 3.13 -0.06 -26.02
CA TRP A 233 4.32 0.50 -26.66
C TRP A 233 4.83 1.79 -26.00
N SER A 234 3.94 2.61 -25.44
CA SER A 234 4.29 3.84 -24.71
C SER A 234 5.09 3.60 -23.44
N ARG A 235 5.12 2.36 -22.94
CA ARG A 235 5.88 1.95 -21.75
C ARG A 235 7.13 1.10 -22.10
N PHE A 236 7.33 0.79 -23.38
CA PHE A 236 8.46 -0.05 -23.81
C PHE A 236 9.78 0.71 -23.63
N LEU A 237 10.75 0.10 -22.97
CA LEU A 237 12.06 0.67 -22.60
C LEU A 237 11.98 2.00 -21.84
N LYS A 238 10.92 2.18 -21.05
CA LYS A 238 10.78 3.36 -20.21
C LYS A 238 11.65 3.22 -18.95
N PHE A 239 12.55 4.17 -18.74
CA PHE A 239 13.29 4.29 -17.47
C PHE A 239 12.38 4.80 -16.35
N LEU A 240 12.66 4.31 -15.11
CA LEU A 240 11.87 4.58 -13.90
C LEU A 240 12.62 5.51 -12.97
#